data_4d4033f93c73a78240a55445408712e0
#
_entry.id   4d4033f93c73a78240a55445408712e0
#
_cell.length_a   1.000
_cell.length_b   1.000
_cell.length_c   1.000
_cell.angle_alpha   90.00
_cell.angle_beta   90.00
_cell.angle_gamma   90.00
#
_symmetry.space_group_name_H-M   'P 1'
#
loop_
_entity.id
_entity.type
_entity.pdbx_description
1 polymer ?
#
loop_
_entity_poly.entity_id
_entity_poly.type
_entity_poly.pdbx_seq_one_letter_code
_entity_poly.pdbx_strand_id
1 'polypeptide(L)'
;MSKTAFLFPGQGAQTVGMGRQLVDSTPAAKEVFDRAAGIVGYDLLKVCIEGPAEKLDSTVYSQPALFVTSLAALEWLKVNKPDVVSSCTAAAGLSLGEYTALVFAGVMSFEDRKSVV
;
A
#
# COMPACT_ATOMS: atom_id res chain seq x y z
N MET A 1 -25.92 3.95 -11.35
CA MET A 1 -24.74 3.33 -10.72
C MET A 1 -23.75 4.39 -10.28
N SER A 2 -23.25 4.25 -9.06
CA SER A 2 -22.22 5.14 -8.56
C SER A 2 -20.89 4.88 -9.24
N LYS A 3 -20.12 5.93 -9.45
CA LYS A 3 -18.74 5.83 -9.91
C LYS A 3 -17.83 6.10 -8.72
N THR A 4 -16.73 5.37 -8.66
CA THR A 4 -15.76 5.47 -7.58
C THR A 4 -14.40 5.85 -8.14
N ALA A 5 -13.69 6.75 -7.45
CA ALA A 5 -12.30 7.06 -7.74
C ALA A 5 -11.44 6.67 -6.55
N PHE A 6 -10.28 6.08 -6.82
CA PHE A 6 -9.32 5.73 -5.79
C PHE A 6 -8.17 6.73 -5.78
N LEU A 7 -7.87 7.26 -4.61
CA LEU A 7 -6.79 8.21 -4.40
C LEU A 7 -5.73 7.57 -3.49
N PHE A 8 -4.50 7.55 -3.95
CA PHE A 8 -3.39 6.92 -3.23
C PHE A 8 -2.46 7.98 -2.65
N PRO A 9 -2.17 7.90 -1.34
CA PRO A 9 -1.36 8.91 -0.68
C PRO A 9 0.14 8.78 -0.99
N GLY A 10 0.84 9.90 -0.83
CA GLY A 10 2.29 9.96 -0.89
C GLY A 10 2.91 10.22 0.47
N GLN A 11 4.18 10.56 0.47
CA GLN A 11 4.96 10.79 1.68
C GLN A 11 4.28 11.85 2.57
N GLY A 12 4.21 11.55 3.87
CA GLY A 12 3.53 12.38 4.86
C GLY A 12 2.28 11.73 5.43
N ALA A 13 1.72 10.72 4.76
CA ALA A 13 0.53 10.01 5.22
C ALA A 13 0.83 8.86 6.18
N GLN A 14 2.10 8.47 6.32
CA GLN A 14 2.49 7.33 7.16
C GLN A 14 2.29 7.64 8.66
N THR A 15 1.80 6.64 9.40
CA THR A 15 1.65 6.71 10.85
C THR A 15 2.03 5.37 11.47
N VAL A 16 2.65 5.42 12.66
CA VAL A 16 2.98 4.20 13.41
C VAL A 16 1.69 3.48 13.77
N GLY A 17 1.66 2.17 13.54
CA GLY A 17 0.47 1.34 13.73
C GLY A 17 -0.28 1.06 12.45
N MET A 18 0.07 1.74 11.34
CA MET A 18 -0.63 1.53 10.07
C MET A 18 -0.42 0.11 9.56
N GLY A 19 -1.46 -0.45 8.97
CA GLY A 19 -1.43 -1.81 8.42
C GLY A 19 -1.83 -2.90 9.40
N ARG A 20 -1.80 -2.65 10.71
CA ARG A 20 -2.11 -3.67 11.72
C ARG A 20 -3.49 -4.28 11.52
N GLN A 21 -4.52 -3.45 11.42
CA GLN A 21 -5.89 -3.94 11.25
C GLN A 21 -6.07 -4.70 9.95
N LEU A 22 -5.41 -4.25 8.89
CA LEU A 22 -5.48 -4.90 7.58
C LEU A 22 -4.94 -6.32 7.64
N VAL A 23 -3.75 -6.50 8.20
CA VAL A 23 -3.11 -7.84 8.24
C VAL A 23 -3.78 -8.76 9.25
N ASP A 24 -4.32 -8.22 10.35
CA ASP A 24 -5.02 -9.01 11.35
C ASP A 24 -6.34 -9.58 10.82
N SER A 25 -7.00 -8.86 9.90
CA SER A 25 -8.32 -9.25 9.40
C SER A 25 -8.29 -9.90 8.01
N THR A 26 -7.21 -9.71 7.23
CA THR A 26 -7.19 -10.12 5.83
C THR A 26 -5.88 -10.82 5.48
N PRO A 27 -5.90 -12.15 5.27
CA PRO A 27 -4.69 -12.90 4.88
C PRO A 27 -4.02 -12.37 3.60
N ALA A 28 -4.80 -11.92 2.62
CA ALA A 28 -4.27 -11.38 1.37
C ALA A 28 -3.45 -10.10 1.62
N ALA A 29 -3.86 -9.26 2.58
CA ALA A 29 -3.11 -8.07 2.98
C ALA A 29 -1.77 -8.46 3.63
N LYS A 30 -1.78 -9.47 4.49
CA LYS A 30 -0.55 -9.99 5.10
C LYS A 30 0.42 -10.49 4.04
N GLU A 31 -0.08 -11.18 3.03
CA GLU A 31 0.74 -11.70 1.93
C GLU A 31 1.45 -10.58 1.18
N VAL A 32 0.78 -9.43 0.96
CA VAL A 32 1.41 -8.28 0.30
C VAL A 32 2.62 -7.82 1.10
N PHE A 33 2.51 -7.73 2.43
CA PHE A 33 3.63 -7.36 3.29
C PHE A 33 4.74 -8.41 3.29
N ASP A 34 4.40 -9.70 3.27
CA ASP A 34 5.38 -10.77 3.23
C ASP A 34 6.20 -10.73 1.93
N ARG A 35 5.54 -10.51 0.79
CA ARG A 35 6.22 -10.34 -0.50
C ARG A 35 7.13 -9.11 -0.48
N ALA A 36 6.65 -8.01 0.09
CA ALA A 36 7.45 -6.79 0.19
C ALA A 36 8.70 -6.99 1.04
N ALA A 37 8.59 -7.72 2.15
CA ALA A 37 9.74 -8.02 3.02
C ALA A 37 10.82 -8.77 2.24
N GLY A 38 10.43 -9.70 1.38
CA GLY A 38 11.36 -10.42 0.53
C GLY A 38 12.09 -9.52 -0.47
N ILE A 39 11.43 -8.47 -0.94
CA ILE A 39 11.99 -7.51 -1.91
C ILE A 39 12.94 -6.52 -1.22
N VAL A 40 12.49 -5.92 -0.11
CA VAL A 40 13.28 -4.86 0.56
C VAL A 40 14.35 -5.41 1.49
N GLY A 41 14.25 -6.66 1.92
CA GLY A 41 15.25 -7.31 2.74
C GLY A 41 15.12 -7.07 4.25
N TYR A 42 13.99 -6.55 4.71
CA TYR A 42 13.69 -6.37 6.14
C TYR A 42 12.19 -6.50 6.38
N ASP A 43 11.80 -6.60 7.66
CA ASP A 43 10.39 -6.73 8.06
C ASP A 43 9.69 -5.37 8.00
N LEU A 44 9.16 -5.04 6.83
CA LEU A 44 8.49 -3.75 6.59
C LEU A 44 7.26 -3.58 7.47
N LEU A 45 6.48 -4.64 7.68
CA LEU A 45 5.28 -4.60 8.52
C LEU A 45 5.63 -4.18 9.95
N LYS A 46 6.73 -4.71 10.48
CA LYS A 46 7.19 -4.35 11.83
C LYS A 46 7.51 -2.86 11.91
N VAL A 47 8.17 -2.30 10.90
CA VAL A 47 8.45 -0.86 10.85
C VAL A 47 7.15 -0.05 10.83
N CYS A 48 6.16 -0.48 10.06
CA CYS A 48 4.87 0.20 10.00
C CYS A 48 4.13 0.17 11.34
N ILE A 49 4.13 -0.97 12.02
CA ILE A 49 3.35 -1.16 13.24
C ILE A 49 4.07 -0.59 14.47
N GLU A 50 5.37 -0.80 14.58
CA GLU A 50 6.12 -0.47 15.79
C GLU A 50 6.96 0.80 15.68
N GLY A 51 7.28 1.24 14.48
CA GLY A 51 8.14 2.40 14.25
C GLY A 51 9.59 2.17 14.66
N PRO A 52 10.26 3.10 15.31
CA PRO A 52 9.75 4.39 15.81
C PRO A 52 9.37 5.37 14.70
N ALA A 53 8.65 6.43 15.06
CA ALA A 53 8.16 7.41 14.10
C ALA A 53 9.29 8.03 13.27
N GLU A 54 10.41 8.34 13.88
CA GLU A 54 11.56 8.93 13.18
C GLU A 54 12.08 8.00 12.08
N LYS A 55 12.08 6.70 12.33
CA LYS A 55 12.48 5.71 11.32
C LYS A 55 11.46 5.64 10.19
N LEU A 56 10.18 5.55 10.53
CA LEU A 56 9.10 5.45 9.55
C LEU A 56 9.00 6.73 8.71
N ASP A 57 9.30 7.89 9.28
CA ASP A 57 9.23 9.17 8.58
C ASP A 57 10.39 9.40 7.62
N SER A 58 11.47 8.63 7.72
CA SER A 58 12.56 8.75 6.76
C SER A 58 12.11 8.23 5.40
N THR A 59 12.57 8.88 4.32
CA THR A 59 12.16 8.55 2.96
C THR A 59 12.40 7.08 2.59
N VAL A 60 13.50 6.51 3.08
CA VAL A 60 13.86 5.12 2.81
C VAL A 60 12.78 4.15 3.30
N TYR A 61 12.17 4.44 4.43
CA TYR A 61 11.13 3.59 5.01
C TYR A 61 9.71 4.04 4.68
N SER A 62 9.46 5.36 4.59
CA SER A 62 8.11 5.87 4.35
C SER A 62 7.58 5.50 2.97
N GLN A 63 8.43 5.55 1.95
CA GLN A 63 7.99 5.25 0.58
C GLN A 63 7.51 3.81 0.41
N PRO A 64 8.31 2.78 0.74
CA PRO A 64 7.80 1.41 0.64
C PRO A 64 6.65 1.15 1.62
N ALA A 65 6.67 1.76 2.80
CA ALA A 65 5.60 1.59 3.78
C ALA A 65 4.24 2.05 3.23
N LEU A 66 4.19 3.24 2.64
CA LEU A 66 2.96 3.79 2.07
C LEU A 66 2.49 2.97 0.86
N PHE A 67 3.41 2.61 -0.03
CA PHE A 67 3.09 1.84 -1.22
C PHE A 67 2.48 0.48 -0.84
N VAL A 68 3.13 -0.25 0.05
CA VAL A 68 2.70 -1.60 0.44
C VAL A 68 1.42 -1.55 1.27
N THR A 69 1.29 -0.59 2.20
CA THR A 69 0.08 -0.43 3.00
C THR A 69 -1.12 -0.09 2.10
N SER A 70 -0.93 0.75 1.08
CA SER A 70 -1.99 1.08 0.13
C SER A 70 -2.45 -0.15 -0.65
N LEU A 71 -1.51 -0.98 -1.11
CA LEU A 71 -1.85 -2.21 -1.82
C LEU A 71 -2.52 -3.23 -0.89
N ALA A 72 -2.09 -3.30 0.37
CA ALA A 72 -2.74 -4.16 1.36
C ALA A 72 -4.19 -3.71 1.62
N ALA A 73 -4.43 -2.39 1.66
CA ALA A 73 -5.77 -1.85 1.80
C ALA A 73 -6.65 -2.22 0.60
N LEU A 74 -6.09 -2.24 -0.61
CA LEU A 74 -6.81 -2.70 -1.80
C LEU A 74 -7.21 -4.17 -1.67
N GLU A 75 -6.34 -5.01 -1.14
CA GLU A 75 -6.68 -6.42 -0.93
C GLU A 75 -7.84 -6.57 0.06
N TRP A 76 -7.85 -5.75 1.12
CA TRP A 76 -8.97 -5.71 2.06
C TRP A 76 -10.27 -5.32 1.35
N LEU A 77 -10.23 -4.30 0.50
CA LEU A 77 -11.39 -3.85 -0.28
C LEU A 77 -11.90 -4.94 -1.21
N LYS A 78 -11.00 -5.64 -1.91
CA LYS A 78 -11.39 -6.71 -2.81
C LYS A 78 -12.15 -7.83 -2.11
N VAL A 79 -11.75 -8.14 -0.88
CA VAL A 79 -12.39 -9.20 -0.07
C VAL A 79 -13.69 -8.73 0.55
N ASN A 80 -13.70 -7.52 1.13
CA ASN A 80 -14.81 -7.04 1.96
C ASN A 80 -15.80 -6.14 1.22
N LYS A 81 -15.35 -5.43 0.18
CA LYS A 81 -16.16 -4.48 -0.58
C LYS A 81 -15.88 -4.61 -2.09
N PRO A 82 -16.08 -5.81 -2.69
CA PRO A 82 -15.76 -6.00 -4.09
C PRO A 82 -16.53 -5.08 -5.03
N ASP A 83 -17.75 -4.67 -4.66
CA ASP A 83 -18.55 -3.75 -5.46
C ASP A 83 -17.89 -2.37 -5.56
N VAL A 84 -17.22 -1.92 -4.50
CA VAL A 84 -16.49 -0.65 -4.51
C VAL A 84 -15.34 -0.72 -5.51
N VAL A 85 -14.61 -1.84 -5.53
CA VAL A 85 -13.51 -2.03 -6.48
C VAL A 85 -14.05 -2.08 -7.92
N SER A 86 -15.14 -2.81 -8.15
CA SER A 86 -15.77 -2.94 -9.47
C SER A 86 -16.27 -1.61 -10.01
N SER A 87 -16.72 -0.71 -9.13
CA SER A 87 -17.24 0.61 -9.52
C SER A 87 -16.12 1.63 -9.75
N CYS A 88 -14.87 1.26 -9.53
CA CYS A 88 -13.75 2.18 -9.72
C CYS A 88 -13.55 2.50 -11.20
N THR A 89 -13.67 3.77 -11.55
CA THR A 89 -13.51 4.27 -12.91
C THR A 89 -12.26 5.11 -13.11
N ALA A 90 -11.60 5.50 -12.00
CA ALA A 90 -10.39 6.33 -12.04
C ALA A 90 -9.52 6.06 -10.82
N ALA A 91 -8.22 6.18 -11.02
CA ALA A 91 -7.25 6.09 -9.94
C ALA A 91 -6.23 7.20 -10.12
N ALA A 92 -5.83 7.83 -9.02
CA ALA A 92 -4.84 8.90 -9.02
C ALA A 92 -4.03 8.84 -7.74
N GLY A 93 -2.85 9.45 -7.77
CA GLY A 93 -1.98 9.51 -6.61
C GLY A 93 -1.09 10.72 -6.67
N LEU A 94 -0.61 11.18 -5.51
CA LEU A 94 0.31 12.28 -5.40
C LEU A 94 1.72 11.74 -5.20
N SER A 95 2.64 12.07 -6.13
CA SER A 95 4.04 11.62 -6.07
C SER A 95 4.13 10.10 -5.97
N LEU A 96 4.55 9.55 -4.82
CA LEU A 96 4.62 8.10 -4.61
C LEU A 96 3.29 7.40 -4.92
N GLY A 97 2.15 8.02 -4.58
CA GLY A 97 0.83 7.47 -4.85
C GLY A 97 0.56 7.23 -6.33
N GLU A 98 1.25 7.95 -7.23
CA GLU A 98 1.14 7.70 -8.66
C GLU A 98 1.56 6.28 -9.02
N TYR A 99 2.62 5.76 -8.40
CA TYR A 99 3.08 4.39 -8.64
C TYR A 99 2.07 3.37 -8.13
N THR A 100 1.47 3.64 -6.97
CA THR A 100 0.41 2.78 -6.44
C THR A 100 -0.78 2.74 -7.39
N ALA A 101 -1.18 3.89 -7.92
CA ALA A 101 -2.27 3.99 -8.88
C ALA A 101 -1.96 3.20 -10.16
N LEU A 102 -0.72 3.27 -10.66
CA LEU A 102 -0.30 2.52 -11.85
C LEU A 102 -0.33 1.01 -11.63
N VAL A 103 0.09 0.55 -10.46
CA VAL A 103 0.04 -0.88 -10.12
C VAL A 103 -1.42 -1.33 -10.04
N PHE A 104 -2.26 -0.56 -9.38
CA PHE A 104 -3.70 -0.86 -9.29
C PHE A 104 -4.33 -0.94 -10.67
N ALA A 105 -3.99 -0.01 -11.57
CA ALA A 105 -4.53 0.03 -12.92
C ALA A 105 -3.95 -1.05 -13.84
N GLY A 106 -2.95 -1.82 -13.39
CA GLY A 106 -2.34 -2.88 -14.17
C GLY A 106 -1.27 -2.43 -15.16
N VAL A 107 -0.83 -1.18 -15.07
CA VAL A 107 0.19 -0.63 -15.99
C VAL A 107 1.59 -1.13 -15.63
N MET A 108 1.88 -1.31 -14.32
CA MET A 108 3.15 -1.88 -13.89
C MET A 108 2.91 -2.90 -12.77
N SER A 109 3.81 -3.87 -12.63
CA SER A 109 3.68 -4.91 -11.62
C SER A 109 4.20 -4.43 -10.26
N PHE A 110 3.80 -5.13 -9.19
CA PHE A 110 4.29 -4.87 -7.85
C PHE A 110 5.82 -4.97 -7.78
N GLU A 111 6.39 -5.98 -8.45
CA GLU A 111 7.83 -6.24 -8.44
C GLU A 111 8.62 -5.16 -9.19
N ASP A 112 8.06 -4.57 -10.22
CA ASP A 112 8.71 -3.51 -10.99
C ASP A 112 8.93 -2.25 -10.15
N ARG A 113 8.07 -2.02 -9.14
CA ARG A 113 8.16 -0.85 -8.27
C ARG A 113 9.48 -0.80 -7.48
N LYS A 114 10.09 -1.93 -7.19
CA LYS A 114 11.34 -1.98 -6.40
C LYS A 114 12.47 -1.20 -7.05
N SER A 115 12.49 -1.08 -8.36
CA SER A 115 13.55 -0.36 -9.08
C SER A 115 13.41 1.16 -8.94
N VAL A 116 12.26 1.64 -8.49
CA VAL A 116 11.97 3.07 -8.33
C VAL A 116 12.28 3.53 -6.90
N VAL A 117 12.19 2.61 -5.94
CA VAL A 117 12.52 2.87 -4.54
C VAL A 117 14.01 2.73 -4.32
#